data_2161682c84466b577bec771b16909494
#
_entry.id   2161682c84466b577bec771b16909494
#
_cell.length_a   1.000
_cell.length_b   1.000
_cell.length_c   1.000
_cell.angle_alpha   90.00
_cell.angle_beta   90.00
_cell.angle_gamma   90.00
#
_symmetry.space_group_name_H-M   'P 1'
#
loop_
_entity.id
_entity.type
_entity.pdbx_description
1 polymer ?
#
loop_
_entity_poly.entity_id
_entity_poly.type
_entity_poly.pdbx_seq_one_letter_code
_entity_poly.pdbx_strand_id
1 'polypeptide(L)'
;MPFININEIKPKEVVPGFSGRFIHSEHTTVAHWEIKAGASIPFHQHVHEMIVNVITGKLELTVGDETKVLEAGMGAVIPSNVPHKATGVTDCKVIDVFYPVRQDYNN
;
A
#
# COMPACT_ATOMS: atom_id res chain seq x y z
N MET A 1 21.73 10.61 7.39
CA MET A 1 20.65 11.61 7.60
C MET A 1 19.39 10.91 8.03
N PRO A 2 18.91 11.07 9.33
CA PRO A 2 17.75 10.31 9.81
C PRO A 2 16.40 10.91 9.42
N PHE A 3 16.35 12.17 8.94
CA PHE A 3 15.10 12.86 8.71
C PHE A 3 14.72 12.85 7.23
N ILE A 4 13.43 12.60 6.96
CA ILE A 4 12.88 12.50 5.60
C ILE A 4 11.63 13.36 5.54
N ASN A 5 11.50 14.16 4.47
CA ASN A 5 10.27 14.86 4.14
C ASN A 5 9.59 14.09 3.00
N ILE A 6 8.49 13.41 3.30
CA ILE A 6 7.78 12.60 2.32
C ILE A 6 7.34 13.43 1.10
N ASN A 7 7.06 14.72 1.31
CA ASN A 7 6.61 15.59 0.23
C ASN A 7 7.71 15.92 -0.77
N GLU A 8 8.97 15.71 -0.41
CA GLU A 8 10.11 15.91 -1.31
C GLU A 8 10.45 14.65 -2.12
N ILE A 9 9.82 13.52 -1.82
CA ILE A 9 10.00 12.28 -2.58
C ILE A 9 9.07 12.33 -3.78
N LYS A 10 9.64 12.19 -4.99
CA LYS A 10 8.85 12.14 -6.21
C LYS A 10 7.98 10.88 -6.22
N PRO A 11 6.66 11.00 -6.42
CA PRO A 11 5.80 9.83 -6.49
C PRO A 11 6.12 8.99 -7.73
N LYS A 12 6.00 7.68 -7.57
CA LYS A 12 6.14 6.71 -8.65
C LYS A 12 4.81 6.01 -8.87
N GLU A 13 4.30 6.05 -10.10
CA GLU A 13 3.12 5.27 -10.46
C GLU A 13 3.56 3.83 -10.73
N VAL A 14 3.25 2.93 -9.80
CA VAL A 14 3.65 1.53 -9.85
C VAL A 14 2.75 0.73 -10.78
N VAL A 15 1.45 0.97 -10.69
CA VAL A 15 0.42 0.51 -11.63
C VAL A 15 -0.53 1.66 -11.88
N PRO A 16 -1.32 1.64 -12.96
CA PRO A 16 -2.21 2.76 -13.26
C PRO A 16 -3.08 3.16 -12.07
N GLY A 17 -2.97 4.43 -11.65
CA GLY A 17 -3.75 4.99 -10.55
C GLY A 17 -3.20 4.73 -9.15
N PHE A 18 -2.09 4.00 -9.01
CA PHE A 18 -1.41 3.77 -7.73
C PHE A 18 -0.07 4.50 -7.74
N SER A 19 -0.02 5.67 -7.11
CA SER A 19 1.19 6.47 -6.99
C SER A 19 1.73 6.38 -5.56
N GLY A 20 2.98 5.97 -5.42
CA GLY A 20 3.60 5.74 -4.12
C GLY A 20 4.85 6.55 -3.89
N ARG A 21 5.07 6.90 -2.63
CA ARG A 21 6.32 7.43 -2.10
C ARG A 21 6.81 6.48 -1.02
N PHE A 22 8.08 6.10 -1.08
CA PHE A 22 8.59 4.98 -0.27
C PHE A 22 9.68 5.45 0.66
N ILE A 23 9.62 4.97 1.90
CA ILE A 23 10.66 5.14 2.92
C ILE A 23 11.16 3.77 3.28
N HIS A 24 12.48 3.57 3.18
CA HIS A 24 13.11 2.29 3.49
C HIS A 24 14.02 2.44 4.71
N SER A 25 13.86 1.53 5.67
CA SER A 25 14.86 1.28 6.69
C SER A 25 15.69 0.06 6.29
N GLU A 26 16.51 -0.45 7.18
CA GLU A 26 17.27 -1.67 6.91
C GLU A 26 16.36 -2.87 6.62
N HIS A 27 15.26 -3.00 7.36
CA HIS A 27 14.41 -4.19 7.30
C HIS A 27 12.98 -3.92 6.85
N THR A 28 12.54 -2.68 6.81
CA THR A 28 11.15 -2.34 6.54
C THR A 28 11.01 -1.31 5.43
N THR A 29 9.86 -1.32 4.79
CA THR A 29 9.44 -0.28 3.84
C THR A 29 8.09 0.25 4.28
N VAL A 30 7.96 1.57 4.27
CA VAL A 30 6.67 2.25 4.43
C VAL A 30 6.33 2.91 3.10
N ALA A 31 5.19 2.55 2.53
CA ALA A 31 4.69 3.10 1.28
C ALA A 31 3.52 4.03 1.55
N HIS A 32 3.65 5.27 1.10
CA HIS A 32 2.58 6.25 1.14
C HIS A 32 1.92 6.31 -0.24
N TRP A 33 0.70 5.80 -0.33
CA TRP A 33 -0.04 5.67 -1.59
C TRP A 33 -1.09 6.74 -1.75
N GLU A 34 -1.20 7.24 -2.97
CA GLU A 34 -2.39 7.92 -3.47
C GLU A 34 -3.00 7.01 -4.52
N ILE A 35 -4.25 6.60 -4.31
CA ILE A 35 -4.96 5.64 -5.17
C ILE A 35 -6.17 6.35 -5.74
N LYS A 36 -6.29 6.35 -7.07
CA LYS A 36 -7.43 6.97 -7.75
C LYS A 36 -8.66 6.06 -7.70
N ALA A 37 -9.84 6.67 -7.62
CA ALA A 37 -11.10 5.95 -7.74
C ALA A 37 -11.11 5.07 -8.99
N GLY A 38 -11.49 3.80 -8.83
CA GLY A 38 -11.53 2.83 -9.91
C GLY A 38 -10.20 2.15 -10.23
N ALA A 39 -9.09 2.64 -9.69
CA ALA A 39 -7.79 1.98 -9.87
C ALA A 39 -7.77 0.66 -9.13
N SER A 40 -7.21 -0.36 -9.76
CA SER A 40 -7.26 -1.72 -9.25
C SER A 40 -5.90 -2.40 -9.43
N ILE A 41 -5.51 -3.18 -8.42
CA ILE A 41 -4.38 -4.09 -8.52
C ILE A 41 -4.91 -5.51 -8.39
N PRO A 42 -4.60 -6.40 -9.37
CA PRO A 42 -5.13 -7.75 -9.37
C PRO A 42 -4.54 -8.62 -8.25
N PHE A 43 -5.05 -9.83 -8.08
CA PHE A 43 -4.49 -10.79 -7.13
C PHE A 43 -3.00 -10.95 -7.37
N HIS A 44 -2.25 -10.80 -6.31
CA HIS A 44 -0.81 -11.00 -6.26
C HIS A 44 -0.42 -11.44 -4.85
N GLN A 45 0.79 -11.95 -4.72
CA GLN A 45 1.33 -12.33 -3.42
C GLN A 45 2.83 -12.07 -3.41
N HIS A 46 3.37 -11.89 -2.24
CA HIS A 46 4.80 -11.65 -2.05
C HIS A 46 5.23 -12.16 -0.68
N VAL A 47 6.53 -12.38 -0.53
CA VAL A 47 7.10 -12.85 0.72
C VAL A 47 6.91 -11.85 1.86
N HIS A 48 6.78 -10.57 1.54
CA HIS A 48 6.60 -9.51 2.53
C HIS A 48 5.25 -9.63 3.22
N GLU A 49 5.26 -9.69 4.55
CA GLU A 49 4.02 -9.39 5.28
C GLU A 49 3.76 -7.90 5.22
N MET A 50 2.54 -7.49 5.35
CA MET A 50 2.22 -6.07 5.30
C MET A 50 1.05 -5.70 6.21
N ILE A 51 1.06 -4.44 6.62
CA ILE A 51 -0.04 -3.82 7.35
C ILE A 51 -0.56 -2.68 6.48
N VAL A 52 -1.84 -2.76 6.11
CA VAL A 52 -2.52 -1.74 5.33
C VAL A 52 -3.24 -0.78 6.28
N ASN A 53 -3.07 0.53 6.06
CA ASN A 53 -3.75 1.56 6.85
C ASN A 53 -4.44 2.52 5.91
N VAL A 54 -5.75 2.60 5.96
CA VAL A 54 -6.51 3.59 5.18
C VAL A 54 -6.56 4.91 5.96
N ILE A 55 -6.06 5.96 5.35
CA ILE A 55 -6.00 7.30 5.96
C ILE A 55 -7.20 8.14 5.52
N THR A 56 -7.50 8.14 4.22
CA THR A 56 -8.68 8.82 3.67
C THR A 56 -9.30 7.98 2.56
N GLY A 57 -10.59 8.15 2.34
CA GLY A 57 -11.31 7.47 1.27
C GLY A 57 -11.72 6.05 1.60
N LYS A 58 -12.06 5.29 0.57
CA LYS A 58 -12.56 3.91 0.68
C LYS A 58 -11.77 3.00 -0.23
N LEU A 59 -11.20 1.93 0.33
CA LEU A 59 -10.43 0.91 -0.37
C LEU A 59 -11.12 -0.44 -0.19
N GLU A 60 -11.49 -1.09 -1.30
CA GLU A 60 -11.95 -2.47 -1.25
C GLU A 60 -10.74 -3.39 -1.29
N LEU A 61 -10.56 -4.17 -0.24
CA LEU A 61 -9.43 -5.07 -0.08
C LEU A 61 -9.93 -6.50 0.04
N THR A 62 -9.33 -7.40 -0.75
CA THR A 62 -9.54 -8.84 -0.65
C THR A 62 -8.25 -9.47 -0.16
N VAL A 63 -8.32 -10.23 0.92
CA VAL A 63 -7.20 -10.98 1.49
C VAL A 63 -7.61 -12.45 1.57
N GLY A 64 -6.97 -13.28 0.76
CA GLY A 64 -7.42 -14.66 0.61
C GLY A 64 -8.83 -14.70 0.03
N ASP A 65 -9.79 -15.19 0.81
CA ASP A 65 -11.20 -15.29 0.42
C ASP A 65 -12.12 -14.25 1.12
N GLU A 66 -11.54 -13.32 1.86
CA GLU A 66 -12.29 -12.29 2.57
C GLU A 66 -12.16 -10.94 1.88
N THR A 67 -13.30 -10.30 1.66
CA THR A 67 -13.34 -8.95 1.05
C THR A 67 -14.04 -7.98 1.99
N LYS A 68 -13.45 -6.79 2.13
CA LYS A 68 -14.03 -5.72 2.93
C LYS A 68 -13.68 -4.36 2.33
N VAL A 69 -14.59 -3.42 2.44
CA VAL A 69 -14.33 -2.00 2.16
C VAL A 69 -13.78 -1.36 3.43
N LEU A 70 -12.55 -0.88 3.34
CA LEU A 70 -11.87 -0.19 4.44
C LEU A 70 -12.04 1.32 4.27
N GLU A 71 -12.37 1.99 5.36
CA GLU A 71 -12.49 3.44 5.43
C GLU A 71 -11.41 4.00 6.35
N ALA A 72 -11.35 5.32 6.46
CA ALA A 72 -10.37 6.01 7.30
C ALA A 72 -10.34 5.44 8.74
N GLY A 73 -9.15 5.12 9.21
CA GLY A 73 -8.94 4.53 10.53
C GLY A 73 -9.03 3.00 10.56
N MET A 74 -9.37 2.37 9.43
CA MET A 74 -9.41 0.92 9.34
C MET A 74 -8.13 0.40 8.67
N GLY A 75 -7.77 -0.84 8.99
CA GLY A 75 -6.59 -1.46 8.43
C GLY A 75 -6.73 -2.97 8.31
N ALA A 76 -5.70 -3.59 7.76
CA ALA A 76 -5.63 -5.04 7.58
C ALA A 76 -4.21 -5.53 7.73
N VAL A 77 -4.07 -6.75 8.22
CA VAL A 77 -2.79 -7.47 8.25
C VAL A 77 -2.84 -8.52 7.16
N ILE A 78 -1.86 -8.48 6.25
CA ILE A 78 -1.73 -9.45 5.17
C ILE A 78 -0.47 -10.27 5.45
N PRO A 79 -0.61 -11.56 5.83
CA PRO A 79 0.54 -12.40 6.09
C PRO A 79 1.36 -12.67 4.82
N SER A 80 2.61 -13.09 5.02
CA SER A 80 3.51 -13.49 3.94
C SER A 80 2.82 -14.49 3.00
N ASN A 81 2.93 -14.24 1.68
CA ASN A 81 2.45 -15.11 0.61
C ASN A 81 0.94 -15.36 0.57
N VAL A 82 0.14 -14.57 1.26
CA VAL A 82 -1.32 -14.65 1.13
C VAL A 82 -1.76 -13.80 -0.07
N PRO A 83 -2.49 -14.39 -1.04
CA PRO A 83 -2.98 -13.65 -2.19
C PRO A 83 -3.92 -12.52 -1.78
N HIS A 84 -3.76 -11.36 -2.41
CA HIS A 84 -4.58 -10.19 -2.12
C HIS A 84 -4.73 -9.31 -3.34
N LYS A 85 -5.80 -8.51 -3.35
CA LYS A 85 -6.08 -7.51 -4.38
C LYS A 85 -6.77 -6.31 -3.75
N ALA A 86 -6.72 -5.18 -4.44
CA ALA A 86 -7.30 -3.94 -3.95
C ALA A 86 -7.88 -3.10 -5.09
N THR A 87 -8.95 -2.38 -4.78
CA THR A 87 -9.57 -1.41 -5.69
C THR A 87 -9.93 -0.16 -4.92
N GLY A 88 -9.55 1.01 -5.43
CA GLY A 88 -10.02 2.28 -4.90
C GLY A 88 -11.50 2.46 -5.21
N VAL A 89 -12.35 2.41 -4.21
CA VAL A 89 -13.78 2.72 -4.38
C VAL A 89 -13.95 4.21 -4.62
N THR A 90 -13.20 5.01 -3.88
CA THR A 90 -13.03 6.45 -4.07
C THR A 90 -11.54 6.73 -4.21
N ASP A 91 -11.16 7.99 -4.48
CA ASP A 91 -9.79 8.42 -4.25
C ASP A 91 -9.46 8.13 -2.80
N CYS A 92 -8.31 7.56 -2.55
CA CYS A 92 -7.90 7.25 -1.18
C CYS A 92 -6.41 7.44 -0.97
N LYS A 93 -6.04 7.68 0.29
CA LYS A 93 -4.67 7.70 0.76
C LYS A 93 -4.49 6.54 1.71
N VAL A 94 -3.46 5.74 1.45
CA VAL A 94 -3.19 4.49 2.17
C VAL A 94 -1.72 4.47 2.54
N ILE A 95 -1.41 3.98 3.74
CA ILE A 95 -0.04 3.74 4.18
C ILE A 95 0.12 2.26 4.41
N ASP A 96 1.05 1.65 3.68
CA ASP A 96 1.41 0.24 3.84
C ASP A 96 2.77 0.12 4.51
N VAL A 97 2.87 -0.80 5.46
CA VAL A 97 4.13 -1.17 6.10
C VAL A 97 4.48 -2.58 5.66
N PHE A 98 5.69 -2.77 5.14
CA PHE A 98 6.19 -4.07 4.65
C PHE A 98 7.39 -4.54 5.44
N TYR A 99 7.44 -5.84 5.71
CA TYR A 99 8.60 -6.54 6.24
C TYR A 99 8.79 -7.87 5.50
N PRO A 100 9.98 -8.20 4.98
CA PRO A 100 11.19 -7.37 4.92
C PRO A 100 11.07 -6.21 3.94
N VAL A 101 12.17 -5.47 3.75
CA VAL A 101 12.20 -4.30 2.87
C VAL A 101 11.83 -4.66 1.43
N ARG A 102 11.04 -3.79 0.78
CA ARG A 102 10.65 -3.93 -0.62
C ARG A 102 11.74 -3.34 -1.52
N GLN A 103 12.64 -4.17 -1.99
CA GLN A 103 13.73 -3.72 -2.86
C GLN A 103 13.25 -3.31 -4.25
N ASP A 104 12.10 -3.78 -4.66
CA ASP A 104 11.45 -3.41 -5.93
C ASP A 104 10.80 -2.02 -5.90
N TYR A 105 10.61 -1.44 -4.71
CA TYR A 105 10.07 -0.09 -4.55
C TYR A 105 11.21 0.92 -4.41
N ASN A 106 11.82 1.29 -5.53
CA ASN A 106 12.88 2.29 -5.56
C ASN A 106 12.30 3.66 -5.90
N ASN A 107 12.86 4.67 -5.29
CA ASN A 107 12.52 6.07 -5.60
C ASN A 107 13.29 6.59 -6.82
#